data_3d7907949a6434495cd8b1dd96582581
#
_entry.id   3d7907949a6434495cd8b1dd96582581
#
_cell.length_a   1.000
_cell.length_b   1.000
_cell.length_c   1.000
_cell.angle_alpha   90.00
_cell.angle_beta   90.00
_cell.angle_gamma   90.00
#
_symmetry.space_group_name_H-M   'P 1'
#
loop_
_entity.id
_entity.type
_entity.pdbx_description
1 polymer ?
#
loop_
_entity_poly.entity_id
_entity_poly.type
_entity_poly.pdbx_seq_one_letter_code
_entity_poly.pdbx_strand_id
1 'polypeptide(L)'
;LVDSFKSRIADDDIDADDYHEFLSNFGSYLDIEKPSLFSNISYFINFQLGKMYFRYFMWNFAGRQNDLMNMDGNAIHGNWESGISLIDNARLGTPREVESPDYLKNNKAQNHYYFLPLILGIIGMFFHFKKNNQDA
;
A
#
# COMPACT_ATOMS: atom_id res chain seq x y z
N LEU A 1 31.04 11.37 -3.90
CA LEU A 1 30.42 11.70 -2.61
C LEU A 1 28.93 11.35 -2.61
N VAL A 2 28.14 11.85 -3.56
CA VAL A 2 26.71 11.49 -3.67
C VAL A 2 26.48 9.99 -3.88
N ASP A 3 27.29 9.37 -4.73
CA ASP A 3 27.16 7.94 -5.02
C ASP A 3 27.59 7.07 -3.83
N SER A 4 28.60 7.50 -3.08
CA SER A 4 28.99 6.80 -1.84
C SER A 4 27.93 6.95 -0.74
N PHE A 5 27.22 8.10 -0.69
CA PHE A 5 26.11 8.30 0.24
C PHE A 5 24.90 7.44 -0.13
N LYS A 6 24.59 7.35 -1.44
CA LYS A 6 23.53 6.47 -1.94
C LYS A 6 23.80 4.98 -1.65
N SER A 7 25.04 4.52 -1.77
CA SER A 7 25.38 3.13 -1.43
C SER A 7 25.19 2.85 0.06
N ARG A 8 25.60 3.78 0.94
CA ARG A 8 25.39 3.63 2.39
C ARG A 8 23.91 3.63 2.78
N ILE A 9 23.05 4.42 2.10
CA ILE A 9 21.60 4.34 2.28
C ILE A 9 21.08 2.96 1.87
N ALA A 10 21.53 2.44 0.73
CA ALA A 10 21.11 1.13 0.23
C ALA A 10 21.52 -0.03 1.15
N ASP A 11 22.66 0.13 1.84
CA ASP A 11 23.21 -0.85 2.78
C ASP A 11 22.64 -0.71 4.22
N ASP A 12 21.69 0.24 4.44
CA ASP A 12 21.11 0.58 5.75
C ASP A 12 22.15 1.00 6.82
N ASP A 13 23.27 1.58 6.38
CA ASP A 13 24.43 2.00 7.18
C ASP A 13 24.44 3.51 7.46
N ILE A 14 23.28 4.16 7.36
CA ILE A 14 23.11 5.61 7.62
C ILE A 14 22.02 5.80 8.65
N ASP A 15 22.36 6.43 9.76
CA ASP A 15 21.40 6.83 10.77
C ASP A 15 20.86 8.25 10.54
N ALA A 16 19.94 8.70 11.42
CA ALA A 16 19.31 10.01 11.30
C ALA A 16 20.33 11.16 11.46
N ASP A 17 21.38 10.97 12.26
CA ASP A 17 22.40 11.98 12.53
C ASP A 17 23.31 12.16 11.31
N ASP A 18 23.74 11.06 10.66
CA ASP A 18 24.47 11.11 9.39
C ASP A 18 23.69 11.84 8.31
N TYR A 19 22.37 11.62 8.24
CA TYR A 19 21.50 12.31 7.29
C TYR A 19 21.42 13.82 7.58
N HIS A 20 21.29 14.20 8.85
CA HIS A 20 21.28 15.61 9.26
C HIS A 20 22.61 16.29 9.00
N GLU A 21 23.73 15.63 9.25
CA GLU A 21 25.07 16.14 8.94
C GLU A 21 25.25 16.34 7.43
N PHE A 22 24.81 15.37 6.62
CA PHE A 22 24.85 15.50 5.16
C PHE A 22 24.02 16.71 4.69
N LEU A 23 22.79 16.88 5.19
CA LEU A 23 21.92 18.00 4.82
C LEU A 23 22.51 19.35 5.26
N SER A 24 23.14 19.42 6.44
CA SER A 24 23.75 20.67 6.93
C SER A 24 24.92 21.12 6.05
N ASN A 25 25.71 20.18 5.55
CA ASN A 25 26.90 20.45 4.76
C ASN A 25 26.60 20.66 3.25
N PHE A 26 25.62 19.94 2.72
CA PHE A 26 25.36 19.88 1.28
C PHE A 26 23.94 20.31 0.89
N GLY A 27 23.05 20.57 1.84
CA GLY A 27 21.67 20.92 1.58
C GLY A 27 21.48 22.15 0.69
N SER A 28 22.43 23.11 0.74
CA SER A 28 22.39 24.30 -0.12
C SER A 28 22.71 24.01 -1.60
N TYR A 29 23.34 22.88 -1.89
CA TYR A 29 23.64 22.41 -3.25
C TYR A 29 22.56 21.44 -3.79
N LEU A 30 21.70 20.96 -2.91
CA LEU A 30 20.55 20.16 -3.26
C LEU A 30 19.36 21.12 -3.34
N ASP A 31 18.74 21.22 -4.49
CA ASP A 31 17.52 22.00 -4.70
C ASP A 31 16.33 21.31 -4.01
N ILE A 32 16.39 21.28 -2.65
CA ILE A 32 15.38 20.63 -1.81
C ILE A 32 14.31 21.65 -1.48
N GLU A 33 13.27 21.69 -2.31
CA GLU A 33 12.08 22.47 -1.99
C GLU A 33 11.28 21.80 -0.85
N LYS A 34 10.91 22.62 0.12
CA LYS A 34 10.00 22.15 1.19
C LYS A 34 8.66 21.74 0.55
N PRO A 35 8.12 20.56 0.89
CA PRO A 35 6.86 20.12 0.33
C PRO A 35 5.75 21.13 0.64
N SER A 36 4.97 21.47 -0.37
CA SER A 36 3.82 22.35 -0.22
C SER A 36 2.72 21.69 0.61
N LEU A 37 1.80 22.48 1.15
CA LEU A 37 0.63 21.95 1.85
C LEU A 37 -0.18 21.00 0.97
N PHE A 38 -0.29 21.31 -0.33
CA PHE A 38 -0.97 20.45 -1.29
C PHE A 38 -0.23 19.11 -1.49
N SER A 39 1.10 19.13 -1.57
CA SER A 39 1.92 17.91 -1.66
C SER A 39 1.74 17.03 -0.42
N ASN A 40 1.68 17.63 0.77
CA ASN A 40 1.46 16.91 2.01
C ASN A 40 0.05 16.28 2.08
N ILE A 41 -0.99 17.00 1.66
CA ILE A 41 -2.35 16.47 1.57
C ILE A 41 -2.43 15.34 0.54
N SER A 42 -1.81 15.53 -0.62
CA SER A 42 -1.76 14.50 -1.66
C SER A 42 -1.06 13.23 -1.15
N TYR A 43 0.06 13.36 -0.45
CA TYR A 43 0.75 12.25 0.19
C TYR A 43 -0.13 11.56 1.24
N PHE A 44 -0.80 12.33 2.10
CA PHE A 44 -1.71 11.79 3.11
C PHE A 44 -2.82 10.94 2.47
N ILE A 45 -3.49 11.48 1.44
CA ILE A 45 -4.60 10.79 0.78
C ILE A 45 -4.10 9.55 0.02
N ASN A 46 -3.07 9.69 -0.81
CA ASN A 46 -2.63 8.61 -1.68
C ASN A 46 -1.86 7.54 -0.92
N PHE A 47 -0.98 7.93 -0.02
CA PHE A 47 -0.13 6.97 0.70
C PHE A 47 -0.79 6.48 1.98
N GLN A 48 -1.13 7.36 2.91
CA GLN A 48 -1.64 6.92 4.22
C GLN A 48 -3.05 6.35 4.12
N LEU A 49 -3.99 7.05 3.48
CA LEU A 49 -5.35 6.54 3.34
C LEU A 49 -5.45 5.47 2.25
N GLY A 50 -4.91 5.70 1.07
CA GLY A 50 -5.01 4.76 -0.06
C GLY A 50 -4.15 3.52 0.15
N LYS A 51 -2.83 3.71 0.26
CA LYS A 51 -1.89 2.59 0.27
C LYS A 51 -1.78 1.90 1.62
N MET A 52 -1.79 2.64 2.73
CA MET A 52 -1.68 2.04 4.06
C MET A 52 -3.03 1.58 4.58
N TYR A 53 -4.00 2.46 4.76
CA TYR A 53 -5.29 2.12 5.38
C TYR A 53 -6.19 1.29 4.47
N PHE A 54 -6.52 1.78 3.26
CA PHE A 54 -7.48 1.14 2.37
C PHE A 54 -7.01 -0.24 1.90
N ARG A 55 -5.73 -0.43 1.65
CA ARG A 55 -5.17 -1.74 1.30
C ARG A 55 -5.40 -2.77 2.41
N TYR A 56 -5.10 -2.43 3.66
CA TYR A 56 -5.32 -3.34 4.79
C TYR A 56 -6.80 -3.58 5.06
N PHE A 57 -7.64 -2.56 4.88
CA PHE A 57 -9.09 -2.75 4.93
C PHE A 57 -9.53 -3.79 3.89
N MET A 58 -9.10 -3.62 2.64
CA MET A 58 -9.47 -4.55 1.56
C MET A 58 -8.89 -5.96 1.74
N TRP A 59 -7.75 -6.11 2.41
CA TRP A 59 -7.23 -7.43 2.76
C TRP A 59 -8.18 -8.25 3.63
N ASN A 60 -8.94 -7.59 4.49
CA ASN A 60 -9.90 -8.24 5.37
C ASN A 60 -11.26 -8.51 4.70
N PHE A 61 -11.62 -7.74 3.68
CA PHE A 61 -12.96 -7.79 3.09
C PHE A 61 -13.00 -8.32 1.65
N ALA A 62 -11.96 -8.13 0.88
CA ALA A 62 -11.86 -8.63 -0.49
C ALA A 62 -10.93 -9.85 -0.58
N GLY A 63 -9.77 -9.74 0.05
CA GLY A 63 -8.73 -10.75 0.05
C GLY A 63 -7.34 -10.17 -0.15
N ARG A 64 -6.32 -11.00 -0.01
CA ARG A 64 -4.91 -10.62 -0.02
C ARG A 64 -4.15 -11.41 -1.06
N GLN A 65 -3.36 -10.73 -1.86
CA GLN A 65 -2.51 -11.33 -2.89
C GLN A 65 -1.34 -12.12 -2.29
N ASN A 66 -0.60 -11.52 -1.37
CA ASN A 66 0.53 -12.10 -0.63
C ASN A 66 0.89 -11.21 0.57
N ASP A 67 1.91 -11.60 1.34
CA ASP A 67 2.39 -10.90 2.53
C ASP A 67 3.57 -9.95 2.29
N LEU A 68 3.97 -9.75 1.03
CA LEU A 68 5.03 -8.82 0.69
C LEU A 68 4.61 -7.36 0.94
N MET A 69 5.57 -6.57 1.35
CA MET A 69 5.35 -5.14 1.56
C MET A 69 5.39 -4.41 0.22
N ASN A 70 4.26 -3.81 -0.19
CA ASN A 70 4.19 -3.03 -1.42
C ASN A 70 4.58 -1.57 -1.15
N MET A 71 5.87 -1.28 -1.06
CA MET A 71 6.38 0.08 -0.95
C MET A 71 6.59 0.74 -2.32
N ASP A 72 6.93 -0.06 -3.33
CA ASP A 72 7.27 0.36 -4.69
C ASP A 72 6.07 0.52 -5.63
N GLY A 73 4.87 0.13 -5.22
CA GLY A 73 3.68 0.15 -6.08
C GLY A 73 3.61 -1.00 -7.08
N ASN A 74 4.44 -2.02 -6.94
CA ASN A 74 4.47 -3.17 -7.84
C ASN A 74 3.14 -3.95 -7.79
N ALA A 75 2.62 -4.33 -8.96
CA ALA A 75 1.35 -5.05 -9.11
C ALA A 75 1.35 -6.45 -8.48
N ILE A 76 2.52 -7.05 -8.27
CA ILE A 76 2.66 -8.39 -7.70
C ILE A 76 3.02 -8.40 -6.19
N HIS A 77 3.20 -7.24 -5.58
CA HIS A 77 3.63 -7.12 -4.18
C HIS A 77 2.50 -6.65 -3.27
N GLY A 78 2.00 -7.55 -2.43
CA GLY A 78 1.16 -7.21 -1.28
C GLY A 78 -0.07 -6.36 -1.56
N ASN A 79 -0.68 -6.53 -2.73
CA ASN A 79 -1.93 -5.86 -3.05
C ASN A 79 -3.13 -6.61 -2.42
N TRP A 80 -4.29 -5.97 -2.39
CA TRP A 80 -5.51 -6.72 -2.16
C TRP A 80 -5.95 -7.39 -3.47
N GLU A 81 -6.60 -8.54 -3.37
CA GLU A 81 -7.05 -9.33 -4.50
C GLU A 81 -8.35 -10.03 -4.14
N SER A 82 -9.39 -9.80 -4.94
CA SER A 82 -10.73 -10.28 -4.62
C SER A 82 -10.97 -11.74 -4.99
N GLY A 83 -10.21 -12.27 -5.94
CA GLY A 83 -10.45 -13.55 -6.62
C GLY A 83 -11.38 -13.43 -7.82
N ILE A 84 -11.93 -12.23 -8.10
CA ILE A 84 -12.75 -11.98 -9.28
C ILE A 84 -11.84 -11.43 -10.38
N SER A 85 -11.52 -12.27 -11.36
CA SER A 85 -10.54 -11.96 -12.41
C SER A 85 -10.82 -10.66 -13.16
N LEU A 86 -12.10 -10.34 -13.39
CA LEU A 86 -12.48 -9.10 -14.07
C LEU A 86 -12.03 -7.85 -13.29
N ILE A 87 -12.19 -7.85 -11.97
CA ILE A 87 -11.84 -6.74 -11.10
C ILE A 87 -10.32 -6.69 -10.89
N ASP A 88 -9.73 -7.84 -10.61
CA ASP A 88 -8.31 -7.94 -10.29
C ASP A 88 -7.44 -7.62 -11.50
N ASN A 89 -7.78 -8.11 -12.69
CA ASN A 89 -7.07 -7.79 -13.93
C ASN A 89 -7.20 -6.32 -14.34
N ALA A 90 -8.39 -5.73 -14.19
CA ALA A 90 -8.60 -4.32 -14.48
C ALA A 90 -7.77 -3.40 -13.56
N ARG A 91 -7.54 -3.82 -12.32
CA ARG A 91 -6.82 -3.05 -11.31
C ARG A 91 -5.31 -3.29 -11.30
N LEU A 92 -4.88 -4.52 -11.45
CA LEU A 92 -3.46 -4.92 -11.40
C LEU A 92 -2.79 -4.92 -12.78
N GLY A 93 -3.58 -4.87 -13.85
CA GLY A 93 -3.12 -4.67 -15.23
C GLY A 93 -2.60 -5.91 -15.96
N THR A 94 -2.29 -6.99 -15.25
CA THR A 94 -1.72 -8.21 -15.85
C THR A 94 -2.38 -9.49 -15.29
N PRO A 95 -2.55 -10.53 -16.14
CA PRO A 95 -2.97 -11.84 -15.66
C PRO A 95 -1.88 -12.41 -14.73
N ARG A 96 -2.20 -12.51 -13.47
CA ARG A 96 -1.27 -12.92 -12.41
C ARG A 96 -0.56 -14.25 -12.65
N GLU A 97 -1.27 -15.19 -13.27
CA GLU A 97 -0.77 -16.55 -13.50
C GLU A 97 0.41 -16.61 -14.46
N VAL A 98 0.57 -15.60 -15.33
CA VAL A 98 1.61 -15.57 -16.37
C VAL A 98 2.90 -14.91 -15.87
N GLU A 99 2.83 -13.95 -14.93
CA GLU A 99 3.97 -13.11 -14.58
C GLU A 99 4.46 -13.28 -13.14
N SER A 100 3.71 -13.98 -12.29
CA SER A 100 4.13 -14.17 -10.91
C SER A 100 5.28 -15.17 -10.79
N PRO A 101 6.38 -14.83 -10.13
CA PRO A 101 7.45 -15.78 -9.82
C PRO A 101 6.92 -16.99 -9.04
N ASP A 102 7.59 -18.13 -9.17
CA ASP A 102 7.12 -19.40 -8.60
C ASP A 102 6.97 -19.35 -7.06
N TYR A 103 7.78 -18.55 -6.37
CA TYR A 103 7.67 -18.37 -4.92
C TYR A 103 6.40 -17.60 -4.49
N LEU A 104 5.75 -16.86 -5.41
CA LEU A 104 4.49 -16.16 -5.15
C LEU A 104 3.26 -16.99 -5.52
N LYS A 105 3.37 -17.92 -6.46
CA LYS A 105 2.23 -18.74 -6.93
C LYS A 105 1.58 -19.57 -5.83
N ASN A 106 2.38 -20.03 -4.86
CA ASN A 106 1.95 -20.88 -3.74
C ASN A 106 2.08 -20.17 -2.38
N ASN A 107 1.94 -18.84 -2.34
CA ASN A 107 2.05 -18.10 -1.10
C ASN A 107 0.87 -18.43 -0.17
N LYS A 108 1.18 -18.98 1.03
CA LYS A 108 0.17 -19.35 2.04
C LYS A 108 -0.62 -18.15 2.59
N ALA A 109 -0.11 -16.95 2.41
CA ALA A 109 -0.78 -15.73 2.84
C ALA A 109 -1.85 -15.26 1.87
N GLN A 110 -1.94 -15.87 0.68
CA GLN A 110 -2.97 -15.56 -0.29
C GLN A 110 -4.34 -16.04 0.18
N ASN A 111 -5.34 -15.18 0.06
CA ASN A 111 -6.73 -15.53 0.29
C ASN A 111 -7.65 -14.68 -0.61
N HIS A 112 -8.84 -15.21 -0.93
CA HIS A 112 -9.85 -14.56 -1.73
C HIS A 112 -11.21 -14.67 -1.02
N TYR A 113 -11.83 -13.54 -0.74
CA TYR A 113 -13.13 -13.50 -0.05
C TYR A 113 -14.28 -13.08 -0.98
N TYR A 114 -13.99 -12.75 -2.25
CA TYR A 114 -14.99 -12.39 -3.27
C TYR A 114 -15.94 -11.27 -2.80
N PHE A 115 -15.44 -10.36 -1.97
CA PHE A 115 -16.22 -9.29 -1.31
C PHE A 115 -17.35 -9.77 -0.39
N LEU A 116 -17.47 -11.07 -0.10
CA LEU A 116 -18.55 -11.59 0.73
C LEU A 116 -18.64 -10.93 2.12
N PRO A 117 -17.53 -10.79 2.88
CA PRO A 117 -17.57 -10.11 4.17
C PRO A 117 -17.99 -8.65 4.05
N LEU A 118 -17.59 -7.95 2.99
CA LEU A 118 -17.95 -6.57 2.75
C LEU A 118 -19.45 -6.42 2.49
N ILE A 119 -20.00 -7.27 1.62
CA ILE A 119 -21.45 -7.28 1.29
C ILE A 119 -22.27 -7.57 2.54
N LEU A 120 -21.91 -8.59 3.31
CA LEU A 120 -22.60 -8.94 4.55
C LEU A 120 -22.52 -7.82 5.59
N GLY A 121 -21.37 -7.17 5.72
CA GLY A 121 -21.19 -6.01 6.60
C GLY A 121 -22.07 -4.83 6.20
N ILE A 122 -22.16 -4.52 4.91
CA ILE A 122 -23.02 -3.46 4.39
C ILE A 122 -24.50 -3.79 4.64
N ILE A 123 -24.93 -5.01 4.37
CA ILE A 123 -26.30 -5.46 4.64
C ILE A 123 -26.62 -5.34 6.13
N GLY A 124 -25.71 -5.81 7.00
CA GLY A 124 -25.85 -5.70 8.45
C GLY A 124 -25.95 -4.25 8.93
N MET A 125 -25.14 -3.37 8.36
CA MET A 125 -25.16 -1.93 8.66
C MET A 125 -26.50 -1.32 8.26
N PHE A 126 -27.00 -1.57 7.05
CA PHE A 126 -28.32 -1.09 6.61
C PHE A 126 -29.47 -1.62 7.48
N PHE A 127 -29.40 -2.90 7.87
CA PHE A 127 -30.40 -3.48 8.77
C PHE A 127 -30.38 -2.80 10.14
N HIS A 128 -29.20 -2.54 10.68
CA HIS A 128 -29.04 -1.86 11.97
C HIS A 128 -29.59 -0.43 11.92
N PHE A 129 -29.21 0.37 10.93
CA PHE A 129 -29.75 1.72 10.74
C PHE A 129 -31.26 1.76 10.58
N LYS A 130 -31.84 0.78 9.88
CA LYS A 130 -33.30 0.74 9.69
C LYS A 130 -34.06 0.38 10.97
N LYS A 131 -33.46 -0.47 11.82
CA LYS A 131 -34.11 -0.99 13.03
C LYS A 131 -33.90 -0.11 14.26
N ASN A 132 -32.74 0.52 14.40
CA ASN A 132 -32.32 1.24 15.60
C ASN A 132 -31.65 2.57 15.24
N ASN A 133 -32.45 3.50 14.74
CA ASN A 133 -31.98 4.84 14.34
C ASN A 133 -31.44 5.69 15.53
N GLN A 134 -31.64 5.23 16.78
CA GLN A 134 -31.22 5.95 17.98
C GLN A 134 -29.81 5.54 18.47
N ASP A 135 -29.28 4.39 18.00
CA ASP A 135 -28.01 3.83 18.44
C ASP A 135 -26.92 3.90 17.34
N ALA A 136 -27.17 4.57 16.21
CA ALA A 136 -26.28 4.64 15.04
C ALA A 136 -25.55 5.97 14.94
#